data_fc626617925a89a7a88b30932bdf11a1
#
_entry.id   fc626617925a89a7a88b30932bdf11a1
#
_cell.length_a   1.000
_cell.length_b   1.000
_cell.length_c   1.000
_cell.angle_alpha   90.00
_cell.angle_beta   90.00
_cell.angle_gamma   90.00
#
_symmetry.space_group_name_H-M   'P 1'
#
loop_
_entity.id
_entity.type
_entity.pdbx_description
1 polymer ?
#
loop_
_entity_poly.entity_id
_entity_poly.type
_entity_poly.pdbx_seq_one_letter_code
_entity_poly.pdbx_strand_id
1 'polypeptide(L)'
;PFPIFFGLTKTQYNKIKNKKFLSFNYNSKNIAIVSNIKFYNININLFGKKIYGKNYKNHPYFKVFNRENYIFLNFKIVRQYKNHNLLKNFTSPSVFKKKIKKLKYLPGFHTRNAPHTAHQWIHNFLIKKFGSLLIHPLIGQYKKGEYKDDYIMKTNFQAKKILKNKNIYCLPFFSYPRYGGPREATLHAIVRKNYGCTHFWVGRDHAGYKK
;
A
#
# COMPACT_ATOMS: atom_id res chain seq x y z
N PRO A 1 -4.62 -6.43 -11.46
CA PRO A 1 -4.10 -5.99 -10.16
C PRO A 1 -4.81 -6.68 -9.00
N PHE A 2 -4.25 -6.54 -7.80
CA PHE A 2 -4.93 -6.98 -6.58
C PHE A 2 -6.09 -6.01 -6.28
N PRO A 3 -7.32 -6.50 -6.00
CA PRO A 3 -8.46 -5.63 -5.71
C PRO A 3 -8.34 -5.01 -4.30
N ILE A 4 -8.77 -3.76 -4.17
CA ILE A 4 -8.84 -3.04 -2.90
C ILE A 4 -10.31 -2.86 -2.54
N PHE A 5 -10.70 -3.34 -1.38
CA PHE A 5 -12.06 -3.22 -0.85
C PHE A 5 -12.04 -3.31 0.68
N PHE A 6 -13.15 -2.97 1.31
CA PHE A 6 -13.40 -3.19 2.72
C PHE A 6 -14.27 -4.43 2.87
N GLY A 7 -13.79 -5.40 3.63
CA GLY A 7 -14.54 -6.62 3.94
C GLY A 7 -15.43 -6.44 5.16
N LEU A 8 -16.57 -7.14 5.17
CA LEU A 8 -17.56 -7.08 6.23
C LEU A 8 -18.05 -8.49 6.56
N THR A 9 -18.22 -8.78 7.83
CA THR A 9 -18.99 -9.94 8.26
C THR A 9 -20.48 -9.71 7.98
N LYS A 10 -21.29 -10.77 7.95
CA LYS A 10 -22.74 -10.68 7.79
C LYS A 10 -23.38 -9.77 8.84
N THR A 11 -22.92 -9.87 10.08
CA THR A 11 -23.39 -9.02 11.19
C THR A 11 -23.08 -7.54 10.95
N GLN A 12 -21.85 -7.21 10.55
CA GLN A 12 -21.45 -5.84 10.22
C GLN A 12 -22.26 -5.30 9.03
N TYR A 13 -22.40 -6.09 7.96
CA TYR A 13 -23.22 -5.72 6.81
C TYR A 13 -24.67 -5.38 7.21
N ASN A 14 -25.33 -6.26 8.01
CA ASN A 14 -26.70 -6.02 8.44
C ASN A 14 -26.87 -4.75 9.27
N LYS A 15 -25.87 -4.38 10.07
CA LYS A 15 -25.88 -3.13 10.86
C LYS A 15 -25.78 -1.87 10.01
N ILE A 16 -25.14 -1.93 8.82
CA ILE A 16 -24.80 -0.74 8.05
C ILE A 16 -25.45 -0.66 6.66
N LYS A 17 -26.02 -1.74 6.13
CA LYS A 17 -26.55 -1.81 4.76
C LYS A 17 -27.56 -0.72 4.39
N ASN A 18 -28.34 -0.25 5.37
CA ASN A 18 -29.38 0.78 5.18
C ASN A 18 -28.90 2.19 5.62
N LYS A 19 -27.64 2.34 6.01
CA LYS A 19 -27.10 3.64 6.45
C LYS A 19 -26.75 4.49 5.25
N LYS A 20 -27.23 5.74 5.22
CA LYS A 20 -26.89 6.73 4.19
C LYS A 20 -25.43 7.21 4.31
N PHE A 21 -24.92 7.28 5.54
CA PHE A 21 -23.57 7.68 5.85
C PHE A 21 -22.89 6.65 6.75
N LEU A 22 -21.59 6.42 6.53
CA LEU A 22 -20.73 5.65 7.43
C LEU A 22 -19.56 6.51 7.89
N SER A 23 -19.16 6.29 9.12
CA SER A 23 -17.96 6.88 9.71
C SER A 23 -16.84 5.87 9.71
N PHE A 24 -15.69 6.25 9.16
CA PHE A 24 -14.45 5.49 9.26
C PHE A 24 -13.69 5.97 10.48
N ASN A 25 -13.41 5.03 11.38
CA ASN A 25 -12.69 5.30 12.61
C ASN A 25 -11.36 4.55 12.62
N TYR A 26 -10.33 5.17 13.20
CA TYR A 26 -9.06 4.55 13.49
C TYR A 26 -8.61 4.96 14.90
N ASN A 27 -8.30 3.98 15.75
CA ASN A 27 -7.99 4.21 17.16
C ASN A 27 -9.01 5.14 17.84
N SER A 28 -10.29 4.80 17.72
CA SER A 28 -11.44 5.57 18.26
C SER A 28 -11.59 7.00 17.74
N LYS A 29 -10.80 7.40 16.76
CA LYS A 29 -10.89 8.74 16.13
C LYS A 29 -11.54 8.64 14.76
N ASN A 30 -12.44 9.55 14.48
CA ASN A 30 -13.08 9.69 13.17
C ASN A 30 -12.06 10.16 12.14
N ILE A 31 -11.90 9.43 11.04
CA ILE A 31 -10.98 9.78 9.96
C ILE A 31 -11.68 10.22 8.68
N ALA A 32 -12.88 9.70 8.43
CA ALA A 32 -13.69 10.13 7.29
C ALA A 32 -15.17 9.80 7.49
N ILE A 33 -16.04 10.56 6.84
CA ILE A 33 -17.45 10.24 6.62
C ILE A 33 -17.64 9.97 5.14
N VAL A 34 -18.32 8.87 4.81
CA VAL A 34 -18.60 8.44 3.45
C VAL A 34 -20.08 8.24 3.20
N SER A 35 -20.50 8.40 1.94
CA SER A 35 -21.87 8.20 1.45
C SER A 35 -21.86 7.46 0.12
N ASN A 36 -23.05 7.22 -0.45
CA ASN A 36 -23.21 6.51 -1.73
C ASN A 36 -22.49 5.16 -1.76
N ILE A 37 -22.68 4.39 -0.70
CA ILE A 37 -21.96 3.14 -0.48
C ILE A 37 -22.63 2.03 -1.27
N LYS A 38 -21.86 1.33 -2.09
CA LYS A 38 -22.35 0.13 -2.81
C LYS A 38 -21.74 -1.11 -2.19
N PHE A 39 -22.62 -2.02 -1.75
CA PHE A 39 -22.22 -3.29 -1.17
C PHE A 39 -22.33 -4.40 -2.21
N TYR A 40 -21.47 -5.40 -2.07
CA TYR A 40 -21.42 -6.57 -2.94
C TYR A 40 -21.25 -7.82 -2.09
N ASN A 41 -21.90 -8.90 -2.50
CA ASN A 41 -21.60 -10.22 -1.99
C ASN A 41 -20.50 -10.85 -2.85
N ILE A 42 -19.50 -11.46 -2.24
CA ILE A 42 -18.42 -12.13 -2.97
C ILE A 42 -18.37 -13.62 -2.65
N ASN A 43 -18.11 -14.41 -3.69
CA ASN A 43 -17.72 -15.79 -3.49
C ASN A 43 -16.25 -15.82 -3.07
N ILE A 44 -16.03 -15.94 -1.77
CA ILE A 44 -14.69 -15.88 -1.16
C ILE A 44 -13.78 -17.01 -1.66
N ASN A 45 -14.32 -18.20 -1.95
CA ASN A 45 -13.55 -19.32 -2.47
C ASN A 45 -13.07 -19.06 -3.90
N LEU A 46 -13.96 -18.52 -4.75
CA LEU A 46 -13.59 -18.10 -6.11
C LEU A 46 -12.55 -16.99 -6.08
N PHE A 47 -12.71 -16.01 -5.19
CA PHE A 47 -11.73 -14.96 -4.95
C PHE A 47 -10.37 -15.56 -4.57
N GLY A 48 -10.35 -16.42 -3.54
CA GLY A 48 -9.12 -17.07 -3.07
C GLY A 48 -8.41 -17.84 -4.18
N LYS A 49 -9.16 -18.67 -4.93
CA LYS A 49 -8.62 -19.44 -6.06
C LYS A 49 -8.03 -18.55 -7.15
N LYS A 50 -8.71 -17.45 -7.51
CA LYS A 50 -8.25 -16.50 -8.54
C LYS A 50 -7.03 -15.69 -8.12
N ILE A 51 -6.91 -15.33 -6.84
CA ILE A 51 -5.81 -14.48 -6.33
C ILE A 51 -4.60 -15.31 -5.94
N TYR A 52 -4.79 -16.39 -5.20
CA TYR A 52 -3.73 -17.18 -4.55
C TYR A 52 -3.49 -18.55 -5.18
N GLY A 53 -4.27 -18.92 -6.21
CA GLY A 53 -4.14 -20.20 -6.90
C GLY A 53 -4.80 -21.38 -6.19
N LYS A 54 -4.43 -22.60 -6.59
CA LYS A 54 -5.10 -23.84 -6.12
C LYS A 54 -5.03 -24.02 -4.60
N ASN A 55 -3.90 -23.66 -3.98
CA ASN A 55 -3.65 -23.85 -2.54
C ASN A 55 -4.09 -22.65 -1.67
N TYR A 56 -4.97 -21.79 -2.16
CA TYR A 56 -5.38 -20.55 -1.51
C TYR A 56 -5.86 -20.71 -0.06
N LYS A 57 -6.48 -21.85 0.30
CA LYS A 57 -6.97 -22.11 1.67
C LYS A 57 -5.85 -22.10 2.71
N ASN A 58 -4.64 -22.47 2.32
CA ASN A 58 -3.46 -22.46 3.18
C ASN A 58 -2.74 -21.11 3.21
N HIS A 59 -3.15 -20.17 2.37
CA HIS A 59 -2.52 -18.86 2.29
C HIS A 59 -2.83 -18.02 3.54
N PRO A 60 -1.82 -17.43 4.22
CA PRO A 60 -2.01 -16.76 5.50
C PRO A 60 -2.96 -15.57 5.42
N TYR A 61 -2.89 -14.79 4.35
CA TYR A 61 -3.81 -13.66 4.16
C TYR A 61 -5.25 -14.15 3.91
N PHE A 62 -5.42 -15.23 3.15
CA PHE A 62 -6.73 -15.81 2.90
C PHE A 62 -7.40 -16.31 4.20
N LYS A 63 -6.63 -16.91 5.12
CA LYS A 63 -7.16 -17.36 6.42
C LYS A 63 -7.76 -16.21 7.25
N VAL A 64 -7.16 -15.02 7.17
CA VAL A 64 -7.70 -13.82 7.82
C VAL A 64 -8.94 -13.32 7.10
N PHE A 65 -8.90 -13.31 5.78
CA PHE A 65 -9.91 -12.73 4.91
C PHE A 65 -11.16 -13.61 4.72
N ASN A 66 -11.05 -14.91 4.92
CA ASN A 66 -12.11 -15.89 4.61
C ASN A 66 -13.37 -15.77 5.51
N ARG A 67 -13.36 -14.89 6.49
CA ARG A 67 -14.52 -14.58 7.36
C ARG A 67 -15.45 -13.53 6.76
N GLU A 68 -15.06 -12.93 5.66
CA GLU A 68 -15.70 -11.76 5.07
C GLU A 68 -16.48 -12.13 3.83
N ASN A 69 -17.83 -12.15 3.92
CA ASN A 69 -18.70 -12.51 2.81
C ASN A 69 -19.25 -11.32 2.05
N TYR A 70 -19.15 -10.11 2.63
CA TYR A 70 -19.63 -8.87 2.04
C TYR A 70 -18.50 -7.88 1.91
N ILE A 71 -18.52 -7.12 0.83
CA ILE A 71 -17.53 -6.07 0.60
C ILE A 71 -18.20 -4.79 0.17
N PHE A 72 -17.53 -3.68 0.41
CA PHE A 72 -17.82 -2.44 -0.29
C PHE A 72 -16.53 -1.82 -0.82
N LEU A 73 -16.62 -1.17 -1.96
CA LEU A 73 -15.48 -0.56 -2.62
C LEU A 73 -15.82 0.80 -3.26
N ASN A 74 -17.10 1.04 -3.53
CA ASN A 74 -17.55 2.28 -4.11
C ASN A 74 -18.25 3.12 -3.06
N PHE A 75 -17.72 4.31 -2.81
CA PHE A 75 -18.31 5.31 -1.91
C PHE A 75 -17.78 6.70 -2.27
N LYS A 76 -18.50 7.74 -1.82
CA LYS A 76 -18.07 9.13 -1.90
C LYS A 76 -17.59 9.60 -0.53
N ILE A 77 -16.40 10.17 -0.44
CA ILE A 77 -15.93 10.84 0.78
C ILE A 77 -16.68 12.17 0.89
N VAL A 78 -17.46 12.33 1.96
CA VAL A 78 -18.20 13.56 2.27
C VAL A 78 -17.34 14.48 3.12
N ARG A 79 -16.63 13.92 4.10
CA ARG A 79 -15.75 14.66 4.99
C ARG A 79 -14.50 13.84 5.31
N GLN A 80 -13.34 14.49 5.30
CA GLN A 80 -12.08 13.92 5.73
C GLN A 80 -11.52 14.76 6.88
N TYR A 81 -11.09 14.09 7.95
CA TYR A 81 -10.49 14.75 9.11
C TYR A 81 -8.98 14.74 8.98
N LYS A 82 -8.37 15.94 9.00
CA LYS A 82 -6.93 16.10 8.71
C LYS A 82 -5.97 15.74 9.86
N ASN A 83 -6.47 15.68 11.09
CA ASN A 83 -5.61 15.56 12.28
C ASN A 83 -5.34 14.10 12.67
N HIS A 84 -4.69 13.35 11.78
CA HIS A 84 -4.30 11.99 12.09
C HIS A 84 -2.78 11.84 12.08
N ASN A 85 -2.18 11.43 13.21
CA ASN A 85 -0.73 11.22 13.33
C ASN A 85 -0.17 10.22 12.30
N LEU A 86 -0.99 9.28 11.82
CA LEU A 86 -0.63 8.36 10.75
C LEU A 86 -0.30 9.06 9.43
N LEU A 87 -0.89 10.23 9.18
CA LEU A 87 -0.68 10.98 7.94
C LEU A 87 0.42 12.04 8.04
N LYS A 88 1.15 12.11 9.15
CA LYS A 88 2.17 13.15 9.40
C LYS A 88 3.18 13.27 8.25
N ASN A 89 3.53 12.16 7.61
CA ASN A 89 4.48 12.13 6.50
C ASN A 89 3.81 11.79 5.15
N PHE A 90 2.48 11.76 5.09
CA PHE A 90 1.77 11.42 3.87
C PHE A 90 1.80 12.59 2.89
N THR A 91 2.14 12.28 1.66
CA THR A 91 2.03 13.21 0.54
C THR A 91 1.17 12.55 -0.53
N SER A 92 0.09 13.20 -0.95
CA SER A 92 -0.78 12.64 -1.99
C SER A 92 -0.07 12.60 -3.35
N PRO A 93 -0.45 11.65 -4.24
CA PRO A 93 0.13 11.58 -5.57
C PRO A 93 0.05 12.89 -6.35
N SER A 94 -1.07 13.60 -6.26
CA SER A 94 -1.27 14.88 -6.95
C SER A 94 -0.31 15.97 -6.47
N VAL A 95 -0.09 16.08 -5.18
CA VAL A 95 0.86 17.02 -4.58
C VAL A 95 2.30 16.64 -4.95
N PHE A 96 2.63 15.36 -4.87
CA PHE A 96 3.97 14.89 -5.19
C PHE A 96 4.33 15.09 -6.67
N LYS A 97 3.39 14.83 -7.59
CA LYS A 97 3.59 15.07 -9.03
C LYS A 97 3.98 16.52 -9.34
N LYS A 98 3.38 17.49 -8.65
CA LYS A 98 3.74 18.91 -8.83
C LYS A 98 5.21 19.15 -8.47
N LYS A 99 5.69 18.50 -7.40
CA LYS A 99 7.08 18.63 -6.93
C LYS A 99 8.11 18.05 -7.90
N ILE A 100 7.74 16.97 -8.60
CA ILE A 100 8.66 16.26 -9.51
C ILE A 100 8.47 16.63 -10.99
N LYS A 101 7.68 17.66 -11.31
CA LYS A 101 7.31 18.04 -12.68
C LYS A 101 8.51 18.21 -13.63
N LYS A 102 9.67 18.61 -13.11
CA LYS A 102 10.91 18.83 -13.88
C LYS A 102 11.74 17.56 -14.12
N LEU A 103 11.37 16.43 -13.50
CA LEU A 103 12.12 15.19 -13.69
C LEU A 103 11.70 14.47 -14.94
N LYS A 104 12.68 14.11 -15.79
CA LYS A 104 12.46 13.27 -16.97
C LYS A 104 12.14 11.83 -16.59
N TYR A 105 12.84 11.31 -15.58
CA TYR A 105 12.68 9.95 -15.09
C TYR A 105 12.55 9.95 -13.57
N LEU A 106 11.77 9.01 -13.04
CA LEU A 106 11.66 8.73 -11.62
C LEU A 106 11.41 7.23 -11.42
N PRO A 107 12.43 6.42 -11.16
CA PRO A 107 12.22 5.05 -10.74
C PRO A 107 11.66 4.98 -9.32
N GLY A 108 10.67 4.10 -9.10
CA GLY A 108 10.14 3.78 -7.79
C GLY A 108 10.76 2.50 -7.24
N PHE A 109 11.20 2.55 -6.01
CA PHE A 109 11.71 1.41 -5.24
C PHE A 109 10.77 1.10 -4.07
N HIS A 110 10.24 -0.13 -4.03
CA HIS A 110 9.39 -0.62 -2.95
C HIS A 110 10.20 -1.45 -1.96
N THR A 111 9.99 -1.21 -0.67
CA THR A 111 10.59 -2.02 0.39
C THR A 111 9.66 -2.17 1.57
N ARG A 112 9.85 -3.20 2.39
CA ARG A 112 9.25 -3.40 3.71
C ARG A 112 10.32 -3.55 4.79
N ASN A 113 11.58 -3.37 4.43
CA ASN A 113 12.73 -3.65 5.28
C ASN A 113 13.52 -2.39 5.55
N ALA A 114 14.32 -2.43 6.62
CA ALA A 114 15.45 -1.53 6.77
C ALA A 114 16.42 -1.71 5.59
N PRO A 115 17.04 -0.64 5.09
CA PRO A 115 18.03 -0.73 4.02
C PRO A 115 19.22 -1.60 4.43
N HIS A 116 19.73 -2.37 3.50
CA HIS A 116 20.95 -3.17 3.61
C HIS A 116 21.77 -3.02 2.32
N THR A 117 22.96 -3.65 2.25
CA THR A 117 23.91 -3.48 1.13
C THR A 117 23.29 -3.72 -0.25
N ALA A 118 22.44 -4.74 -0.40
CA ALA A 118 21.76 -4.98 -1.69
C ALA A 118 20.80 -3.84 -2.06
N HIS A 119 20.06 -3.27 -1.09
CA HIS A 119 19.24 -2.08 -1.34
C HIS A 119 20.10 -0.88 -1.74
N GLN A 120 21.22 -0.66 -1.06
CA GLN A 120 22.17 0.41 -1.38
C GLN A 120 22.71 0.28 -2.81
N TRP A 121 23.07 -0.93 -3.22
CA TRP A 121 23.50 -1.20 -4.58
C TRP A 121 22.42 -0.84 -5.60
N ILE A 122 21.18 -1.29 -5.38
CA ILE A 122 20.04 -0.97 -6.25
C ILE A 122 19.79 0.53 -6.31
N HIS A 123 19.80 1.21 -5.17
CA HIS A 123 19.61 2.66 -5.10
C HIS A 123 20.67 3.40 -5.91
N ASN A 124 21.96 3.06 -5.74
CA ASN A 124 23.07 3.64 -6.50
C ASN A 124 22.94 3.38 -8.00
N PHE A 125 22.56 2.15 -8.39
CA PHE A 125 22.31 1.80 -9.79
C PHE A 125 21.20 2.66 -10.39
N LEU A 126 20.05 2.78 -9.70
CA LEU A 126 18.90 3.56 -10.17
C LEU A 126 19.24 5.05 -10.27
N ILE A 127 19.96 5.60 -9.29
CA ILE A 127 20.39 7.00 -9.29
C ILE A 127 21.38 7.27 -10.42
N LYS A 128 22.37 6.39 -10.62
CA LYS A 128 23.33 6.51 -11.72
C LYS A 128 22.64 6.48 -13.08
N LYS A 129 21.65 5.61 -13.25
CA LYS A 129 20.95 5.42 -14.54
C LYS A 129 19.93 6.52 -14.83
N PHE A 130 19.18 7.00 -13.82
CA PHE A 130 18.03 7.87 -14.00
C PHE A 130 18.16 9.27 -13.37
N GLY A 131 19.19 9.51 -12.57
CA GLY A 131 19.41 10.78 -11.88
C GLY A 131 18.46 11.06 -10.71
N SER A 132 17.54 10.15 -10.40
CA SER A 132 16.50 10.33 -9.39
C SER A 132 16.05 8.99 -8.80
N LEU A 133 15.31 9.04 -7.68
CA LEU A 133 14.76 7.83 -7.04
C LEU A 133 13.60 8.18 -6.09
N LEU A 134 12.51 7.43 -6.14
CA LEU A 134 11.51 7.38 -5.09
C LEU A 134 11.69 6.10 -4.26
N ILE A 135 12.19 6.23 -3.05
CA ILE A 135 12.15 5.19 -2.03
C ILE A 135 10.77 5.24 -1.39
N HIS A 136 9.98 4.16 -1.51
CA HIS A 136 8.57 4.15 -1.13
C HIS A 136 8.27 2.96 -0.22
N PRO A 137 8.71 3.04 1.07
CA PRO A 137 8.53 1.97 2.03
C PRO A 137 7.05 1.72 2.31
N LEU A 138 6.67 0.44 2.36
CA LEU A 138 5.34 0.03 2.79
C LEU A 138 5.23 0.17 4.30
N ILE A 139 4.24 0.93 4.74
CA ILE A 139 3.94 1.25 6.13
C ILE A 139 2.52 0.79 6.43
N GLY A 140 2.35 0.07 7.54
CA GLY A 140 1.05 -0.44 7.96
C GLY A 140 1.18 -1.68 8.82
N GLN A 141 0.29 -2.64 8.65
CA GLN A 141 0.32 -3.87 9.44
C GLN A 141 1.55 -4.73 9.11
N TYR A 142 2.28 -5.15 10.13
CA TYR A 142 3.45 -6.02 10.03
C TYR A 142 3.22 -7.36 10.76
N LYS A 143 3.99 -8.37 10.39
CA LYS A 143 4.01 -9.66 11.08
C LYS A 143 4.91 -9.60 12.30
N LYS A 144 4.65 -10.49 13.25
CA LYS A 144 5.59 -10.75 14.35
C LYS A 144 6.98 -11.07 13.78
N GLY A 145 8.01 -10.34 14.25
CA GLY A 145 9.40 -10.47 13.76
C GLY A 145 9.78 -9.53 12.62
N GLU A 146 8.85 -8.75 12.05
CA GLU A 146 9.16 -7.67 11.11
C GLU A 146 9.51 -6.37 11.87
N TYR A 147 10.22 -5.45 11.18
CA TYR A 147 10.53 -4.13 11.74
C TYR A 147 9.28 -3.27 11.91
N LYS A 148 9.22 -2.51 13.01
CA LYS A 148 8.17 -1.50 13.21
C LYS A 148 8.26 -0.39 12.17
N ASP A 149 7.13 0.19 11.80
CA ASP A 149 7.00 1.24 10.78
C ASP A 149 7.96 2.43 11.01
N ASP A 150 8.09 2.88 12.26
CA ASP A 150 9.00 3.98 12.61
C ASP A 150 10.46 3.68 12.29
N TYR A 151 10.91 2.44 12.53
CA TYR A 151 12.27 2.03 12.19
C TYR A 151 12.47 1.95 10.68
N ILE A 152 11.48 1.39 9.96
CA ILE A 152 11.54 1.33 8.50
C ILE A 152 11.65 2.74 7.92
N MET A 153 10.84 3.69 8.39
CA MET A 153 10.89 5.07 7.91
C MET A 153 12.19 5.76 8.28
N LYS A 154 12.62 5.69 9.55
CA LYS A 154 13.87 6.32 10.03
C LYS A 154 15.09 5.83 9.24
N THR A 155 15.21 4.52 9.05
CA THR A 155 16.38 3.93 8.35
C THR A 155 16.37 4.26 6.86
N ASN A 156 15.22 4.27 6.19
CA ASN A 156 15.12 4.68 4.79
C ASN A 156 15.37 6.19 4.61
N PHE A 157 14.98 7.04 5.56
CA PHE A 157 15.35 8.45 5.55
C PHE A 157 16.86 8.66 5.74
N GLN A 158 17.53 7.87 6.59
CA GLN A 158 18.99 7.93 6.72
C GLN A 158 19.69 7.46 5.44
N ALA A 159 19.23 6.36 4.83
CA ALA A 159 19.74 5.92 3.54
C ALA A 159 19.63 7.01 2.45
N LYS A 160 18.49 7.72 2.40
CA LYS A 160 18.30 8.87 1.50
C LYS A 160 19.35 9.96 1.75
N LYS A 161 19.65 10.30 3.03
CA LYS A 161 20.65 11.33 3.37
C LYS A 161 22.06 10.94 2.92
N ILE A 162 22.43 9.67 3.10
CA ILE A 162 23.73 9.14 2.71
C ILE A 162 23.96 9.23 1.20
N LEU A 163 22.91 9.02 0.40
CA LEU A 163 22.98 9.06 -1.06
C LEU A 163 23.23 10.45 -1.65
N LYS A 164 23.14 11.52 -0.87
CA LYS A 164 23.52 12.91 -1.21
C LYS A 164 23.01 13.45 -2.56
N ASN A 165 21.85 12.98 -3.06
CA ASN A 165 21.26 13.45 -4.32
C ASN A 165 19.94 14.17 -4.04
N LYS A 166 19.78 15.40 -4.57
CA LYS A 166 18.59 16.24 -4.36
C LYS A 166 17.29 15.66 -4.93
N ASN A 167 17.39 14.80 -5.93
CA ASN A 167 16.24 14.17 -6.60
C ASN A 167 15.88 12.81 -6.00
N ILE A 168 16.31 12.53 -4.78
CA ILE A 168 15.90 11.35 -4.03
C ILE A 168 14.76 11.73 -3.09
N TYR A 169 13.68 11.00 -3.19
CA TYR A 169 12.49 11.16 -2.36
C TYR A 169 12.28 9.91 -1.53
N CYS A 170 11.81 10.06 -0.31
CA CYS A 170 11.39 8.96 0.56
C CYS A 170 10.01 9.30 1.10
N LEU A 171 9.00 8.54 0.70
CA LEU A 171 7.60 8.72 1.10
C LEU A 171 7.03 7.41 1.62
N PRO A 172 6.18 7.43 2.67
CA PRO A 172 5.50 6.24 3.12
C PRO A 172 4.43 5.79 2.11
N PHE A 173 4.37 4.51 1.84
CA PHE A 173 3.25 3.85 1.17
C PHE A 173 2.38 3.17 2.21
N PHE A 174 1.29 3.83 2.61
CA PHE A 174 0.35 3.29 3.58
C PHE A 174 -0.45 2.15 2.96
N SER A 175 -0.10 0.95 3.32
CA SER A 175 -0.76 -0.28 2.92
C SER A 175 -0.32 -1.41 3.85
N TYR A 176 -0.83 -2.61 3.62
CA TYR A 176 -0.32 -3.81 4.27
C TYR A 176 -0.12 -4.91 3.24
N PRO A 177 0.83 -5.82 3.47
CA PRO A 177 1.15 -6.88 2.52
C PRO A 177 0.02 -7.92 2.48
N ARG A 178 -0.40 -8.27 1.28
CA ARG A 178 -1.44 -9.28 1.03
C ARG A 178 -0.87 -10.57 0.44
N TYR A 179 0.42 -10.53 0.08
CA TYR A 179 1.14 -11.66 -0.52
C TYR A 179 0.48 -12.21 -1.78
N GLY A 180 -0.11 -11.32 -2.57
CA GLY A 180 -0.82 -11.66 -3.80
C GLY A 180 0.09 -11.86 -5.03
N GLY A 181 1.42 -11.95 -4.82
CA GLY A 181 2.40 -12.19 -5.88
C GLY A 181 2.31 -11.17 -7.01
N PRO A 182 2.29 -11.61 -8.29
CA PRO A 182 2.27 -10.70 -9.44
C PRO A 182 1.09 -9.74 -9.45
N ARG A 183 -0.06 -10.12 -8.90
CA ARG A 183 -1.25 -9.25 -8.83
C ARG A 183 -1.02 -8.08 -7.86
N GLU A 184 -0.37 -8.33 -6.74
CA GLU A 184 -0.01 -7.28 -5.79
C GLU A 184 1.16 -6.44 -6.32
N ALA A 185 2.13 -7.04 -7.00
CA ALA A 185 3.18 -6.31 -7.69
C ALA A 185 2.60 -5.31 -8.72
N THR A 186 1.59 -5.73 -9.48
CA THR A 186 0.86 -4.84 -10.42
C THR A 186 0.17 -3.70 -9.68
N LEU A 187 -0.49 -3.96 -8.55
CA LEU A 187 -1.07 -2.89 -7.71
C LEU A 187 0.03 -1.91 -7.26
N HIS A 188 1.16 -2.41 -6.80
CA HIS A 188 2.29 -1.58 -6.37
C HIS A 188 2.85 -0.73 -7.53
N ALA A 189 2.89 -1.27 -8.74
CA ALA A 189 3.29 -0.53 -9.94
C ALA A 189 2.30 0.61 -10.28
N ILE A 190 0.99 0.32 -10.22
CA ILE A 190 -0.07 1.33 -10.45
C ILE A 190 0.04 2.46 -9.43
N VAL A 191 0.26 2.15 -8.16
CA VAL A 191 0.46 3.18 -7.12
C VAL A 191 1.65 4.07 -7.47
N ARG A 192 2.80 3.49 -7.87
CA ARG A 192 3.99 4.28 -8.26
C ARG A 192 3.75 5.12 -9.51
N LYS A 193 3.04 4.58 -10.50
CA LYS A 193 2.58 5.35 -11.65
C LYS A 193 1.72 6.55 -11.23
N ASN A 194 0.82 6.35 -10.26
CA ASN A 194 0.01 7.44 -9.71
C ASN A 194 0.84 8.50 -8.98
N TYR A 195 1.98 8.13 -8.40
CA TYR A 195 2.97 9.06 -7.84
C TYR A 195 3.88 9.70 -8.90
N GLY A 196 3.73 9.35 -10.17
CA GLY A 196 4.52 9.92 -11.27
C GLY A 196 5.82 9.17 -11.56
N CYS A 197 5.99 7.96 -11.00
CA CYS A 197 7.12 7.12 -11.38
C CYS A 197 7.02 6.67 -12.82
N THR A 198 8.13 6.76 -13.54
CA THR A 198 8.28 6.31 -14.94
C THR A 198 8.72 4.84 -15.03
N HIS A 199 9.41 4.36 -13.98
CA HIS A 199 9.91 2.99 -13.87
C HIS A 199 9.58 2.46 -12.47
N PHE A 200 9.51 1.14 -12.35
CA PHE A 200 9.31 0.46 -11.08
C PHE A 200 10.28 -0.71 -10.95
N TRP A 201 11.08 -0.70 -9.88
CA TRP A 201 11.97 -1.81 -9.58
C TRP A 201 11.19 -2.95 -8.93
N VAL A 202 11.19 -4.12 -9.56
CA VAL A 202 10.48 -5.32 -9.10
C VAL A 202 11.50 -6.40 -8.78
N GLY A 203 11.52 -6.87 -7.54
CA GLY A 203 12.32 -8.02 -7.13
C GLY A 203 11.75 -9.34 -7.66
N ARG A 204 12.56 -10.40 -7.71
CA ARG A 204 12.17 -11.72 -8.21
C ARG A 204 10.90 -12.28 -7.55
N ASP A 205 10.81 -12.19 -6.22
CA ASP A 205 9.69 -12.70 -5.43
C ASP A 205 8.84 -11.55 -4.85
N HIS A 206 8.66 -10.47 -5.60
CA HIS A 206 7.95 -9.28 -5.15
C HIS A 206 6.51 -9.62 -4.73
N ALA A 207 6.19 -9.32 -3.46
CA ALA A 207 4.90 -9.62 -2.83
C ALA A 207 4.51 -11.11 -2.88
N GLY A 208 5.46 -12.01 -3.13
CA GLY A 208 5.25 -13.45 -3.06
C GLY A 208 5.17 -13.93 -1.62
N TYR A 209 4.41 -15.01 -1.41
CA TYR A 209 4.42 -15.77 -0.18
C TYR A 209 5.41 -16.94 -0.35
N LYS A 210 6.55 -16.88 0.34
CA LYS A 210 7.46 -18.02 0.41
C LYS A 210 6.81 -19.12 1.23
N LYS A 211 6.79 -20.32 0.64
CA LYS A 211 6.55 -21.57 1.37
C LYS A 211 7.70 -21.86 2.31
#